data_9e96feba47c4938492d5195f9d828957
#
_entry.id   9e96feba47c4938492d5195f9d828957
#
_cell.length_a   1.000
_cell.length_b   1.000
_cell.length_c   1.000
_cell.angle_alpha   90.00
_cell.angle_beta   90.00
_cell.angle_gamma   90.00
#
_symmetry.space_group_name_H-M   'P 1'
#
loop_
_entity.id
_entity.type
_entity.pdbx_description
1 polymer ?
#
loop_
_entity_poly.entity_id
_entity_poly.type
_entity_poly.pdbx_seq_one_letter_code
_entity_poly.pdbx_strand_id
1 'polypeptide(L)'
;RYIQAIERWINQTEFRYTLSPPRLNTNRIDEFLFDTKAGFCEHYSSSFTFMLRAAGIPARVVAGYQGGEPSRNGNVWEVRQMDAHAWTEVWLEGQGWVRVDPTAFVAPERVEQGMDALTQARGATMFGDGAGAQISYQQYQMLQTLRRLSDQASYYWQKDVVGYDQDKQADSLLKWFNIRSIMQQITWLAVSAISVMAILVFVIWQRRRKRWHPADLPLAQLSKRIAKADKSLARDDSEGQLAWLARLASVIDDDSGQNSSKHNNASKLTASGDSKTVQVKIEQIQQAY
;
A
#
# COMPACT_ATOMS: atom_id res chain seq x y z
N ARG A 1 -52.79 4.69 17.29
CA ARG A 1 -53.69 4.32 16.16
C ARG A 1 -53.15 4.81 14.82
N TYR A 2 -52.76 6.10 14.69
CA TYR A 2 -52.30 6.66 13.40
C TYR A 2 -50.96 6.03 12.96
N ILE A 3 -49.99 5.88 13.87
CA ILE A 3 -48.71 5.20 13.63
C ILE A 3 -48.94 3.78 13.07
N GLN A 4 -49.82 3.01 13.71
CA GLN A 4 -50.15 1.64 13.28
C GLN A 4 -50.89 1.60 11.91
N ALA A 5 -51.58 2.66 11.55
CA ALA A 5 -52.21 2.76 10.23
C ALA A 5 -51.15 2.96 9.14
N ILE A 6 -50.16 3.84 9.39
CA ILE A 6 -49.04 4.07 8.47
C ILE A 6 -48.20 2.79 8.34
N GLU A 7 -47.88 2.13 9.44
CA GLU A 7 -47.14 0.84 9.45
C GLU A 7 -47.85 -0.20 8.58
N ARG A 8 -49.15 -0.41 8.80
CA ARG A 8 -49.95 -1.34 7.99
C ARG A 8 -49.97 -0.98 6.51
N TRP A 9 -50.10 0.32 6.20
CA TRP A 9 -50.08 0.78 4.83
C TRP A 9 -48.74 0.53 4.15
N ILE A 10 -47.62 0.80 4.83
CA ILE A 10 -46.26 0.52 4.34
C ILE A 10 -46.10 -0.96 4.11
N ASN A 11 -46.48 -1.81 5.07
CA ASN A 11 -46.37 -3.27 4.98
C ASN A 11 -47.26 -3.90 3.90
N GLN A 12 -48.38 -3.29 3.57
CA GLN A 12 -49.30 -3.77 2.55
C GLN A 12 -49.01 -3.21 1.14
N THR A 13 -48.04 -2.30 1.05
CA THR A 13 -47.65 -1.65 -0.19
C THR A 13 -46.22 -2.12 -0.53
N GLU A 14 -45.82 -2.05 -1.81
CA GLU A 14 -44.54 -2.50 -2.31
C GLU A 14 -43.37 -1.55 -1.94
N PHE A 15 -43.28 -1.14 -0.67
CA PHE A 15 -42.14 -0.38 -0.19
C PHE A 15 -40.91 -1.29 -0.05
N ARG A 16 -39.76 -0.79 -0.47
CA ARG A 16 -38.50 -1.54 -0.40
C ARG A 16 -37.35 -0.70 0.15
N TYR A 17 -36.55 -1.30 0.99
CA TYR A 17 -35.33 -0.70 1.47
C TYR A 17 -34.20 -0.94 0.46
N THR A 18 -33.52 0.13 0.01
CA THR A 18 -32.38 0.07 -0.93
C THR A 18 -31.41 1.21 -0.67
N LEU A 19 -30.11 0.95 -0.87
CA LEU A 19 -29.05 1.96 -0.79
C LEU A 19 -28.86 2.72 -2.11
N SER A 20 -29.54 2.31 -3.18
CA SER A 20 -29.50 2.95 -4.50
C SER A 20 -30.92 3.34 -4.94
N PRO A 21 -31.59 4.25 -4.21
CA PRO A 21 -32.92 4.68 -4.57
C PRO A 21 -32.90 5.51 -5.87
N PRO A 22 -34.04 5.56 -6.61
CA PRO A 22 -34.20 6.51 -7.69
C PRO A 22 -34.04 7.93 -7.17
N ARG A 23 -33.60 8.83 -8.06
CA ARG A 23 -33.52 10.26 -7.70
C ARG A 23 -34.90 10.86 -7.57
N LEU A 24 -35.09 11.59 -6.48
CA LEU A 24 -36.31 12.36 -6.22
C LEU A 24 -36.10 13.80 -6.68
N ASN A 25 -37.16 14.43 -7.22
CA ASN A 25 -37.10 15.77 -7.78
C ASN A 25 -37.59 16.82 -6.77
N THR A 26 -38.68 17.52 -7.09
CA THR A 26 -39.17 18.66 -6.30
C THR A 26 -40.01 18.24 -5.10
N ASN A 27 -40.95 17.33 -5.31
CA ASN A 27 -41.88 16.85 -4.27
C ASN A 27 -41.39 15.54 -3.67
N ARG A 28 -40.22 15.55 -3.07
CA ARG A 28 -39.46 14.35 -2.64
C ARG A 28 -40.28 13.40 -1.78
N ILE A 29 -41.10 13.93 -0.86
CA ILE A 29 -41.90 13.09 0.04
C ILE A 29 -43.01 12.39 -0.72
N ASP A 30 -43.73 13.11 -1.56
CA ASP A 30 -44.85 12.56 -2.35
C ASP A 30 -44.29 11.54 -3.37
N GLU A 31 -43.23 11.88 -4.08
CA GLU A 31 -42.56 10.97 -5.02
C GLU A 31 -42.08 9.71 -4.33
N PHE A 32 -41.54 9.80 -3.10
CA PHE A 32 -41.15 8.62 -2.35
C PHE A 32 -42.34 7.78 -1.92
N LEU A 33 -43.40 8.41 -1.39
CA LEU A 33 -44.54 7.69 -0.81
C LEU A 33 -45.43 7.05 -1.88
N PHE A 34 -45.61 7.69 -3.03
CA PHE A 34 -46.62 7.30 -4.01
C PHE A 34 -46.06 6.72 -5.30
N ASP A 35 -44.83 7.17 -5.70
CA ASP A 35 -44.25 6.78 -6.98
C ASP A 35 -43.15 5.74 -6.82
N THR A 36 -42.06 6.10 -6.14
CA THR A 36 -40.83 5.26 -6.11
C THR A 36 -40.87 4.16 -5.06
N LYS A 37 -41.40 4.42 -3.89
CA LYS A 37 -41.52 3.52 -2.73
C LYS A 37 -40.17 2.79 -2.38
N ALA A 38 -39.07 3.33 -2.83
CA ALA A 38 -37.73 2.74 -2.69
C ALA A 38 -36.79 3.77 -2.07
N GLY A 39 -36.18 3.42 -0.95
CA GLY A 39 -35.32 4.33 -0.20
C GLY A 39 -34.63 3.66 0.97
N PHE A 40 -33.90 4.45 1.74
CA PHE A 40 -33.23 4.02 2.98
C PHE A 40 -33.73 4.86 4.17
N CYS A 41 -33.16 4.65 5.36
CA CYS A 41 -33.64 5.18 6.64
C CYS A 41 -34.04 6.68 6.59
N GLU A 42 -33.29 7.51 5.87
CA GLU A 42 -33.59 8.94 5.72
C GLU A 42 -34.93 9.19 5.01
N HIS A 43 -35.24 8.46 3.94
CA HIS A 43 -36.50 8.57 3.20
C HIS A 43 -37.67 8.16 4.07
N TYR A 44 -37.55 7.03 4.79
CA TYR A 44 -38.60 6.54 5.66
C TYR A 44 -38.87 7.47 6.84
N SER A 45 -37.79 7.88 7.56
CA SER A 45 -37.93 8.72 8.76
C SER A 45 -38.44 10.13 8.44
N SER A 46 -37.96 10.73 7.31
CA SER A 46 -38.44 12.05 6.90
C SER A 46 -39.90 12.02 6.47
N SER A 47 -40.30 11.06 5.65
CA SER A 47 -41.70 10.93 5.17
C SER A 47 -42.64 10.56 6.32
N PHE A 48 -42.24 9.68 7.21
CA PHE A 48 -43.02 9.32 8.39
C PHE A 48 -43.21 10.54 9.33
N THR A 49 -42.14 11.30 9.59
CA THR A 49 -42.20 12.53 10.37
C THR A 49 -43.13 13.56 9.72
N PHE A 50 -43.08 13.69 8.40
CA PHE A 50 -43.96 14.59 7.65
C PHE A 50 -45.43 14.20 7.79
N MET A 51 -45.76 12.92 7.60
CA MET A 51 -47.12 12.42 7.77
C MET A 51 -47.65 12.64 9.19
N LEU A 52 -46.83 12.42 10.22
CA LEU A 52 -47.23 12.70 11.61
C LEU A 52 -47.52 14.17 11.85
N ARG A 53 -46.64 15.04 11.35
CA ARG A 53 -46.83 16.50 11.47
C ARG A 53 -48.07 16.98 10.71
N ALA A 54 -48.31 16.42 9.52
CA ALA A 54 -49.52 16.71 8.76
C ALA A 54 -50.82 16.32 9.51
N ALA A 55 -50.73 15.29 10.36
CA ALA A 55 -51.82 14.87 11.26
C ALA A 55 -51.85 15.63 12.59
N GLY A 56 -51.06 16.69 12.76
CA GLY A 56 -51.00 17.50 13.98
C GLY A 56 -50.23 16.84 15.14
N ILE A 57 -49.50 15.75 14.89
CA ILE A 57 -48.72 15.06 15.90
C ILE A 57 -47.26 15.59 15.89
N PRO A 58 -46.76 16.16 17.01
CA PRO A 58 -45.38 16.63 17.05
C PRO A 58 -44.41 15.46 16.85
N ALA A 59 -43.55 15.59 15.85
CA ALA A 59 -42.55 14.56 15.51
C ALA A 59 -41.28 15.23 14.99
N ARG A 60 -40.14 14.53 15.14
CA ARG A 60 -38.85 14.99 14.64
C ARG A 60 -38.05 13.84 14.09
N VAL A 61 -37.20 14.12 13.08
CA VAL A 61 -36.17 13.21 12.59
C VAL A 61 -34.98 13.33 13.51
N VAL A 62 -34.43 12.19 13.91
CA VAL A 62 -33.21 12.10 14.68
C VAL A 62 -32.19 11.32 13.86
N ALA A 63 -30.98 11.82 13.78
CA ALA A 63 -29.85 11.16 13.12
C ALA A 63 -28.82 10.72 14.17
N GLY A 64 -28.25 9.57 13.95
CA GLY A 64 -27.24 8.97 14.83
C GLY A 64 -26.66 7.69 14.24
N TYR A 65 -26.39 6.73 15.06
CA TYR A 65 -25.88 5.43 14.65
C TYR A 65 -26.75 4.31 15.22
N GLN A 66 -26.91 3.24 14.46
CA GLN A 66 -27.68 2.06 14.83
C GLN A 66 -26.89 0.81 14.49
N GLY A 67 -26.45 0.10 15.54
CA GLY A 67 -25.57 -1.04 15.42
C GLY A 67 -24.12 -0.69 15.80
N GLY A 68 -23.22 -1.51 15.38
CA GLY A 68 -21.81 -1.53 15.69
C GLY A 68 -21.37 -2.97 15.94
N GLU A 69 -20.10 -3.26 15.80
CA GLU A 69 -19.54 -4.59 16.01
C GLU A 69 -18.51 -4.56 17.14
N PRO A 70 -18.46 -5.60 17.99
CA PRO A 70 -17.34 -5.75 18.91
C PRO A 70 -16.08 -6.02 18.09
N SER A 71 -15.02 -5.28 18.41
CA SER A 71 -13.69 -5.56 17.87
C SER A 71 -13.30 -7.01 18.18
N ARG A 72 -12.52 -7.65 17.31
CA ARG A 72 -12.02 -9.03 17.52
C ARG A 72 -11.37 -9.26 18.87
N ASN A 73 -10.83 -8.24 19.49
CA ASN A 73 -10.21 -8.29 20.82
C ASN A 73 -11.22 -8.10 21.97
N GLY A 74 -12.50 -7.88 21.67
CA GLY A 74 -13.59 -7.80 22.63
C GLY A 74 -13.65 -6.58 23.55
N ASN A 75 -12.66 -5.69 23.50
CA ASN A 75 -12.53 -4.58 24.42
C ASN A 75 -13.05 -3.24 23.88
N VAL A 76 -13.41 -3.16 22.58
CA VAL A 76 -13.84 -1.95 21.91
C VAL A 76 -14.99 -2.26 20.98
N TRP A 77 -15.96 -1.34 20.90
CA TRP A 77 -17.01 -1.37 19.89
C TRP A 77 -16.60 -0.48 18.71
N GLU A 78 -16.72 -1.01 17.51
CA GLU A 78 -16.53 -0.27 16.27
C GLU A 78 -17.88 0.17 15.75
N VAL A 79 -18.08 1.50 15.65
CA VAL A 79 -19.24 2.12 15.02
C VAL A 79 -18.77 2.75 13.72
N ARG A 80 -19.30 2.26 12.62
CA ARG A 80 -18.85 2.64 11.27
C ARG A 80 -19.80 3.66 10.64
N GLN A 81 -19.32 4.36 9.62
CA GLN A 81 -20.17 5.29 8.87
C GLN A 81 -21.38 4.59 8.23
N MET A 82 -21.27 3.33 7.86
CA MET A 82 -22.41 2.54 7.35
C MET A 82 -23.46 2.24 8.42
N ASP A 83 -23.12 2.35 9.71
CA ASP A 83 -24.06 2.21 10.82
C ASP A 83 -24.83 3.50 11.08
N ALA A 84 -24.53 4.60 10.35
CA ALA A 84 -25.32 5.83 10.39
C ALA A 84 -26.78 5.51 10.08
N HIS A 85 -27.68 6.10 10.86
CA HIS A 85 -29.09 5.80 10.83
C HIS A 85 -29.94 7.01 11.18
N ALA A 86 -31.13 7.08 10.60
CA ALA A 86 -32.12 8.08 10.91
C ALA A 86 -33.42 7.40 11.35
N TRP A 87 -34.03 7.93 12.42
CA TRP A 87 -35.30 7.47 12.94
C TRP A 87 -36.20 8.66 13.28
N THR A 88 -37.42 8.38 13.69
CA THR A 88 -38.38 9.41 14.12
C THR A 88 -38.56 9.34 15.62
N GLU A 89 -38.65 10.49 16.28
CA GLU A 89 -39.19 10.60 17.61
C GLU A 89 -40.52 11.34 17.57
N VAL A 90 -41.51 10.84 18.28
CA VAL A 90 -42.88 11.30 18.32
C VAL A 90 -43.20 11.72 19.73
N TRP A 91 -43.80 12.87 19.90
CA TRP A 91 -44.27 13.31 21.20
C TRP A 91 -45.60 12.67 21.50
N LEU A 92 -45.67 11.89 22.59
CA LEU A 92 -46.89 11.30 23.10
C LEU A 92 -47.21 11.89 24.47
N GLU A 93 -48.43 12.28 24.67
CA GLU A 93 -48.89 12.84 25.94
C GLU A 93 -48.72 11.80 27.05
N GLY A 94 -48.12 12.24 28.17
CA GLY A 94 -47.83 11.37 29.32
C GLY A 94 -46.57 10.47 29.15
N GLN A 95 -46.01 10.37 27.95
CA GLN A 95 -44.77 9.56 27.70
C GLN A 95 -43.59 10.40 27.22
N GLY A 96 -43.83 11.63 26.72
CA GLY A 96 -42.78 12.46 26.15
C GLY A 96 -42.36 12.02 24.74
N TRP A 97 -41.07 12.18 24.42
CA TRP A 97 -40.54 11.78 23.13
C TRP A 97 -40.32 10.28 23.09
N VAL A 98 -41.03 9.62 22.18
CA VAL A 98 -40.95 8.16 21.98
C VAL A 98 -40.32 7.87 20.63
N ARG A 99 -39.32 7.02 20.60
CA ARG A 99 -38.69 6.56 19.36
C ARG A 99 -39.63 5.65 18.57
N VAL A 100 -39.80 5.96 17.32
CA VAL A 100 -40.46 5.12 16.31
C VAL A 100 -39.56 5.06 15.09
N ASP A 101 -39.14 3.86 14.73
CA ASP A 101 -38.25 3.66 13.60
C ASP A 101 -39.00 3.05 12.41
N PRO A 102 -39.36 3.87 11.41
CA PRO A 102 -40.16 3.38 10.29
C PRO A 102 -39.35 2.47 9.35
N THR A 103 -38.01 2.42 9.49
CA THR A 103 -37.18 1.45 8.78
C THR A 103 -37.52 0.02 9.19
N ALA A 104 -37.92 -0.19 10.44
CA ALA A 104 -38.31 -1.50 10.93
C ALA A 104 -39.54 -2.08 10.20
N PHE A 105 -40.37 -1.23 9.58
CA PHE A 105 -41.54 -1.69 8.85
C PHE A 105 -41.16 -2.42 7.54
N VAL A 106 -40.01 -2.12 6.97
CA VAL A 106 -39.56 -2.69 5.67
C VAL A 106 -38.25 -3.47 5.77
N ALA A 107 -37.44 -3.20 6.77
CA ALA A 107 -36.13 -3.81 6.99
C ALA A 107 -35.84 -3.97 8.49
N PRO A 108 -36.58 -4.81 9.21
CA PRO A 108 -36.39 -5.02 10.64
C PRO A 108 -34.97 -5.46 10.97
N GLU A 109 -34.31 -6.22 10.09
CA GLU A 109 -32.93 -6.68 10.25
C GLU A 109 -31.95 -5.50 10.38
N ARG A 110 -32.22 -4.40 9.68
CA ARG A 110 -31.41 -3.16 9.75
C ARG A 110 -31.44 -2.55 11.14
N VAL A 111 -32.61 -2.55 11.77
CA VAL A 111 -32.83 -1.93 13.07
C VAL A 111 -32.40 -2.84 14.22
N GLU A 112 -32.68 -4.13 14.12
CA GLU A 112 -32.41 -5.11 15.18
C GLU A 112 -30.98 -5.64 15.18
N GLN A 113 -30.39 -5.85 14.00
CA GLN A 113 -29.11 -6.56 13.84
C GLN A 113 -28.03 -5.73 13.13
N GLY A 114 -28.39 -4.55 12.62
CA GLY A 114 -27.46 -3.62 11.96
C GLY A 114 -27.31 -3.82 10.45
N MET A 115 -26.36 -3.09 9.84
CA MET A 115 -26.21 -3.06 8.40
C MET A 115 -25.62 -4.35 7.82
N ASP A 116 -24.74 -5.02 8.54
CA ASP A 116 -24.12 -6.25 8.06
C ASP A 116 -25.15 -7.40 7.97
N ALA A 117 -26.06 -7.51 8.93
CA ALA A 117 -27.14 -8.50 8.88
C ALA A 117 -28.08 -8.23 7.71
N LEU A 118 -28.44 -6.97 7.49
CA LEU A 118 -29.27 -6.58 6.36
C LEU A 118 -28.60 -6.90 5.01
N THR A 119 -27.30 -6.59 4.86
CA THR A 119 -26.55 -6.91 3.63
C THR A 119 -26.39 -8.41 3.41
N GLN A 120 -26.26 -9.20 4.47
CA GLN A 120 -26.25 -10.66 4.36
C GLN A 120 -27.61 -11.22 3.95
N ALA A 121 -28.70 -10.70 4.54
CA ALA A 121 -30.05 -11.15 4.24
C ALA A 121 -30.50 -10.82 2.82
N ARG A 122 -30.15 -9.64 2.33
CA ARG A 122 -30.66 -9.13 1.05
C ARG A 122 -29.64 -9.09 -0.10
N GLY A 123 -28.36 -9.20 0.20
CA GLY A 123 -27.29 -9.30 -0.79
C GLY A 123 -27.29 -8.17 -1.82
N ALA A 124 -27.19 -8.54 -3.09
CA ALA A 124 -27.11 -7.58 -4.19
C ALA A 124 -28.35 -6.71 -4.38
N THR A 125 -29.53 -7.16 -3.96
CA THR A 125 -30.78 -6.41 -4.14
C THR A 125 -30.79 -5.08 -3.36
N MET A 126 -29.91 -4.93 -2.37
CA MET A 126 -29.69 -3.68 -1.66
C MET A 126 -29.10 -2.56 -2.55
N PHE A 127 -28.40 -2.93 -3.62
CA PHE A 127 -27.69 -2.02 -4.51
C PHE A 127 -28.46 -1.76 -5.82
N GLY A 128 -29.72 -2.20 -5.91
CA GLY A 128 -30.57 -2.05 -7.07
C GLY A 128 -30.86 -3.39 -7.77
N ASP A 129 -31.29 -3.31 -9.01
CA ASP A 129 -31.69 -4.47 -9.82
C ASP A 129 -30.66 -4.72 -10.94
N GLY A 130 -30.45 -6.01 -11.29
CA GLY A 130 -29.65 -6.41 -12.42
C GLY A 130 -28.16 -6.61 -12.17
N ALA A 131 -27.38 -6.71 -13.25
CA ALA A 131 -25.94 -7.04 -13.21
C ALA A 131 -25.09 -5.99 -12.48
N GLY A 132 -25.48 -4.72 -12.56
CA GLY A 132 -24.80 -3.62 -11.86
C GLY A 132 -24.88 -3.75 -10.34
N ALA A 133 -26.01 -4.20 -9.81
CA ALA A 133 -26.20 -4.44 -8.38
C ALA A 133 -25.27 -5.54 -7.87
N GLN A 134 -25.07 -6.60 -8.65
CA GLN A 134 -24.18 -7.71 -8.31
C GLN A 134 -22.71 -7.25 -8.25
N ILE A 135 -22.29 -6.41 -9.20
CA ILE A 135 -20.95 -5.83 -9.20
C ILE A 135 -20.74 -4.93 -7.98
N SER A 136 -21.71 -4.07 -7.68
CA SER A 136 -21.66 -3.18 -6.52
C SER A 136 -21.60 -3.95 -5.19
N TYR A 137 -22.35 -5.04 -5.08
CA TYR A 137 -22.31 -5.93 -3.92
C TYR A 137 -20.95 -6.63 -3.75
N GLN A 138 -20.36 -7.13 -4.85
CA GLN A 138 -19.02 -7.73 -4.82
C GLN A 138 -17.94 -6.71 -4.43
N GLN A 139 -18.00 -5.49 -4.98
CA GLN A 139 -17.11 -4.41 -4.59
C GLN A 139 -17.25 -4.05 -3.11
N TYR A 140 -18.48 -3.98 -2.62
CA TYR A 140 -18.76 -3.75 -1.22
C TYR A 140 -18.13 -4.83 -0.31
N GLN A 141 -18.29 -6.10 -0.63
CA GLN A 141 -17.69 -7.20 0.12
C GLN A 141 -16.15 -7.18 0.10
N MET A 142 -15.57 -6.89 -1.06
CA MET A 142 -14.12 -6.75 -1.19
C MET A 142 -13.58 -5.58 -0.34
N LEU A 143 -14.24 -4.43 -0.41
CA LEU A 143 -13.89 -3.25 0.39
C LEU A 143 -14.04 -3.51 1.89
N GLN A 144 -15.07 -4.24 2.32
CA GLN A 144 -15.23 -4.65 3.71
C GLN A 144 -14.06 -5.51 4.19
N THR A 145 -13.63 -6.47 3.38
CA THR A 145 -12.50 -7.35 3.74
C THR A 145 -11.19 -6.55 3.87
N LEU A 146 -10.90 -5.65 2.93
CA LEU A 146 -9.74 -4.78 2.98
C LEU A 146 -9.79 -3.83 4.18
N ARG A 147 -10.97 -3.29 4.48
CA ARG A 147 -11.19 -2.39 5.62
C ARG A 147 -10.96 -3.09 6.94
N ARG A 148 -11.45 -4.32 7.12
CA ARG A 148 -11.20 -5.13 8.34
C ARG A 148 -9.70 -5.33 8.59
N LEU A 149 -8.89 -5.48 7.54
CA LEU A 149 -7.43 -5.56 7.65
C LEU A 149 -6.81 -4.21 8.05
N SER A 150 -7.28 -3.12 7.44
CA SER A 150 -6.84 -1.77 7.75
C SER A 150 -7.18 -1.35 9.18
N ASP A 151 -8.41 -1.64 9.64
CA ASP A 151 -8.88 -1.31 10.98
C ASP A 151 -8.08 -2.07 12.04
N GLN A 152 -7.77 -3.34 11.76
CA GLN A 152 -6.90 -4.14 12.63
C GLN A 152 -5.49 -3.55 12.71
N ALA A 153 -4.92 -3.14 11.59
CA ALA A 153 -3.60 -2.50 11.55
C ALA A 153 -3.61 -1.15 12.29
N SER A 154 -4.65 -0.34 12.09
CA SER A 154 -4.83 0.95 12.78
C SER A 154 -5.00 0.77 14.29
N TYR A 155 -5.73 -0.25 14.73
CA TYR A 155 -5.89 -0.57 16.15
C TYR A 155 -4.54 -0.89 16.80
N TYR A 156 -3.75 -1.79 16.20
CA TYR A 156 -2.41 -2.12 16.71
C TYR A 156 -1.47 -0.91 16.66
N TRP A 157 -1.55 -0.11 15.60
CA TRP A 157 -0.79 1.12 15.51
C TRP A 157 -1.12 2.10 16.65
N GLN A 158 -2.40 2.34 16.90
CA GLN A 158 -2.83 3.24 17.98
C GLN A 158 -2.49 2.67 19.36
N LYS A 159 -2.66 1.36 19.56
CA LYS A 159 -2.41 0.70 20.83
C LYS A 159 -0.91 0.60 21.15
N ASP A 160 -0.13 0.16 20.17
CA ASP A 160 1.26 -0.26 20.40
C ASP A 160 2.27 0.79 19.98
N VAL A 161 1.88 1.77 19.15
CA VAL A 161 2.77 2.84 18.67
C VAL A 161 2.36 4.20 19.24
N VAL A 162 1.12 4.65 19.01
CA VAL A 162 0.66 5.97 19.46
C VAL A 162 0.42 5.99 20.98
N GLY A 163 -0.17 4.92 21.52
CA GLY A 163 -0.40 4.73 22.95
C GLY A 163 0.80 4.12 23.69
N TYR A 164 2.01 4.21 23.11
CA TYR A 164 3.25 3.68 23.69
C TYR A 164 3.77 4.64 24.76
N ASP A 165 3.36 4.39 25.99
CA ASP A 165 3.67 5.18 27.22
C ASP A 165 5.00 4.74 27.80
N GLN A 166 5.62 5.56 28.64
CA GLN A 166 6.87 5.24 29.33
C GLN A 166 6.77 3.94 30.13
N ASP A 167 5.63 3.66 30.75
CA ASP A 167 5.39 2.44 31.52
C ASP A 167 5.38 1.19 30.63
N LYS A 168 4.76 1.26 29.45
CA LYS A 168 4.77 0.17 28.45
C LYS A 168 6.13 -0.02 27.81
N GLN A 169 6.91 1.05 27.68
CA GLN A 169 8.29 0.99 27.18
C GLN A 169 9.17 0.20 28.16
N ALA A 170 9.08 0.52 29.46
CA ALA A 170 9.80 -0.19 30.49
C ALA A 170 9.41 -1.68 30.56
N ASP A 171 8.12 -1.99 30.48
CA ASP A 171 7.58 -3.36 30.49
C ASP A 171 8.02 -4.17 29.25
N SER A 172 8.03 -3.55 28.08
CA SER A 172 8.47 -4.19 26.84
C SER A 172 9.96 -4.51 26.86
N LEU A 173 10.78 -3.57 27.33
CA LEU A 173 12.23 -3.77 27.49
C LEU A 173 12.54 -4.85 28.54
N LEU A 174 11.76 -4.89 29.64
CA LEU A 174 11.87 -5.95 30.64
C LEU A 174 11.52 -7.34 30.08
N LYS A 175 10.46 -7.45 29.29
CA LYS A 175 10.02 -8.74 28.73
C LYS A 175 10.91 -9.27 27.62
N TRP A 176 11.41 -8.40 26.74
CA TRP A 176 12.18 -8.80 25.55
C TRP A 176 13.67 -8.95 25.83
N PHE A 177 14.24 -8.10 26.64
CA PHE A 177 15.68 -8.01 26.86
C PHE A 177 16.13 -8.27 28.31
N ASN A 178 15.17 -8.49 29.23
CA ASN A 178 15.46 -8.64 30.67
C ASN A 178 16.30 -7.50 31.25
N ILE A 179 16.09 -6.27 30.73
CA ILE A 179 16.88 -5.09 31.07
C ILE A 179 16.28 -4.43 32.30
N ARG A 180 16.94 -4.61 33.45
CA ARG A 180 16.50 -4.10 34.77
C ARG A 180 17.18 -2.79 35.19
N SER A 181 18.22 -2.33 34.50
CA SER A 181 18.93 -1.12 34.88
C SER A 181 19.15 -0.17 33.69
N ILE A 182 19.19 1.14 34.00
CA ILE A 182 19.50 2.20 33.03
C ILE A 182 20.85 1.94 32.32
N MET A 183 21.84 1.41 33.06
CA MET A 183 23.14 1.09 32.48
C MET A 183 23.06 -0.01 31.41
N GLN A 184 22.20 -1.02 31.60
CA GLN A 184 21.96 -2.05 30.59
C GLN A 184 21.25 -1.47 29.34
N GLN A 185 20.33 -0.52 29.51
CA GLN A 185 19.68 0.17 28.38
C GLN A 185 20.71 0.94 27.54
N ILE A 186 21.59 1.70 28.20
CA ILE A 186 22.67 2.45 27.55
C ILE A 186 23.63 1.50 26.81
N THR A 187 24.01 0.39 27.43
CA THR A 187 24.90 -0.59 26.77
C THR A 187 24.28 -1.24 25.54
N TRP A 188 23.02 -1.66 25.59
CA TRP A 188 22.31 -2.22 24.44
C TRP A 188 22.12 -1.19 23.32
N LEU A 189 21.87 0.08 23.68
CA LEU A 189 21.75 1.17 22.73
C LEU A 189 23.10 1.45 22.03
N ALA A 190 24.19 1.44 22.80
CA ALA A 190 25.54 1.57 22.26
C ALA A 190 25.91 0.40 21.33
N VAL A 191 25.63 -0.84 21.74
CA VAL A 191 25.89 -2.04 20.93
C VAL A 191 25.08 -2.00 19.63
N SER A 192 23.82 -1.61 19.68
CA SER A 192 22.98 -1.51 18.47
C SER A 192 23.49 -0.42 17.52
N ALA A 193 23.88 0.75 18.03
CA ALA A 193 24.45 1.83 17.23
C ALA A 193 25.77 1.44 16.56
N ILE A 194 26.66 0.75 17.31
CA ILE A 194 27.92 0.22 16.77
C ILE A 194 27.65 -0.83 15.68
N SER A 195 26.67 -1.70 15.89
CA SER A 195 26.30 -2.72 14.91
C SER A 195 25.77 -2.10 13.60
N VAL A 196 24.88 -1.11 13.69
CA VAL A 196 24.39 -0.37 12.53
C VAL A 196 25.53 0.33 11.80
N MET A 197 26.43 0.98 12.53
CA MET A 197 27.60 1.64 11.96
C MET A 197 28.51 0.64 11.24
N ALA A 198 28.78 -0.52 11.85
CA ALA A 198 29.59 -1.58 11.25
C ALA A 198 28.95 -2.12 9.96
N ILE A 199 27.63 -2.31 9.95
CA ILE A 199 26.89 -2.73 8.74
C ILE A 199 26.99 -1.66 7.65
N LEU A 200 26.80 -0.39 7.98
CA LEU A 200 26.95 0.70 7.01
C LEU A 200 28.36 0.76 6.43
N VAL A 201 29.39 0.69 7.28
CA VAL A 201 30.78 0.66 6.82
C VAL A 201 31.03 -0.56 5.93
N PHE A 202 30.52 -1.73 6.30
CA PHE A 202 30.64 -2.95 5.50
C PHE A 202 29.96 -2.82 4.13
N VAL A 203 28.76 -2.25 4.09
CA VAL A 203 28.01 -1.99 2.83
C VAL A 203 28.76 -0.99 1.95
N ILE A 204 29.30 0.10 2.54
CA ILE A 204 30.08 1.09 1.80
C ILE A 204 31.37 0.46 1.29
N TRP A 205 32.07 -0.34 2.11
CA TRP A 205 33.27 -1.07 1.71
C TRP A 205 33.00 -2.07 0.59
N GLN A 206 31.89 -2.83 0.67
CA GLN A 206 31.46 -3.73 -0.40
C GLN A 206 31.15 -2.96 -1.71
N ARG A 207 30.50 -1.81 -1.60
CA ARG A 207 30.22 -0.97 -2.77
C ARG A 207 31.47 -0.32 -3.35
N ARG A 208 32.48 -0.02 -2.52
CA ARG A 208 33.77 0.50 -2.94
C ARG A 208 34.71 -0.59 -3.46
N ARG A 209 34.47 -1.88 -3.21
CA ARG A 209 35.18 -2.96 -3.90
C ARG A 209 34.93 -2.76 -5.39
N LYS A 210 35.97 -2.26 -6.09
CA LYS A 210 35.99 -2.00 -7.52
C LYS A 210 35.26 -3.15 -8.24
N ARG A 211 34.10 -2.88 -8.77
CA ARG A 211 33.51 -3.75 -9.78
C ARG A 211 34.38 -3.56 -10.99
N TRP A 212 35.31 -4.47 -11.21
CA TRP A 212 36.07 -4.52 -12.45
C TRP A 212 35.04 -4.57 -13.57
N HIS A 213 35.08 -3.57 -14.45
CA HIS A 213 34.24 -3.64 -15.64
C HIS A 213 34.68 -4.89 -16.43
N PRO A 214 33.78 -5.67 -17.04
CA PRO A 214 34.16 -6.85 -17.82
C PRO A 214 35.26 -6.59 -18.84
N ALA A 215 35.33 -5.37 -19.37
CA ALA A 215 36.38 -4.91 -20.27
C ALA A 215 37.75 -4.70 -19.59
N ASP A 216 37.82 -4.48 -18.28
CA ASP A 216 39.08 -4.23 -17.56
C ASP A 216 39.88 -5.51 -17.31
N LEU A 217 39.25 -6.67 -17.27
CA LEU A 217 39.90 -7.96 -17.04
C LEU A 217 40.89 -8.36 -18.13
N PRO A 218 40.55 -8.26 -19.43
CA PRO A 218 41.51 -8.52 -20.51
C PRO A 218 42.72 -7.57 -20.49
N LEU A 219 42.46 -6.28 -20.25
CA LEU A 219 43.52 -5.26 -20.18
C LEU A 219 44.46 -5.46 -18.99
N ALA A 220 43.94 -5.84 -17.84
CA ALA A 220 44.76 -6.18 -16.67
C ALA A 220 45.60 -7.44 -16.89
N GLN A 221 45.10 -8.41 -17.62
CA GLN A 221 45.86 -9.61 -17.99
C GLN A 221 46.96 -9.27 -19.03
N LEU A 222 46.63 -8.42 -20.01
CA LEU A 222 47.57 -7.94 -21.01
C LEU A 222 48.71 -7.14 -20.37
N SER A 223 48.42 -6.21 -19.47
CA SER A 223 49.41 -5.43 -18.77
C SER A 223 50.37 -6.31 -17.95
N LYS A 224 49.88 -7.33 -17.29
CA LYS A 224 50.72 -8.30 -16.54
C LYS A 224 51.59 -9.11 -17.47
N ARG A 225 51.11 -9.51 -18.64
CA ARG A 225 51.94 -10.30 -19.63
C ARG A 225 53.03 -9.42 -20.23
N ILE A 226 52.72 -8.18 -20.60
CA ILE A 226 53.69 -7.24 -21.14
C ILE A 226 54.76 -6.91 -20.07
N ALA A 227 54.35 -6.58 -18.86
CA ALA A 227 55.29 -6.31 -17.76
C ALA A 227 56.22 -7.50 -17.44
N LYS A 228 55.79 -8.74 -17.73
CA LYS A 228 56.62 -9.96 -17.57
C LYS A 228 57.59 -10.13 -18.76
N ALA A 229 57.21 -9.71 -19.96
CA ALA A 229 58.01 -9.79 -21.17
C ALA A 229 59.06 -8.65 -21.23
N ASP A 230 58.60 -7.43 -20.98
CA ASP A 230 59.47 -6.23 -20.95
C ASP A 230 58.95 -5.26 -19.87
N LYS A 231 59.80 -5.04 -18.86
CA LYS A 231 59.47 -4.17 -17.74
C LYS A 231 59.39 -2.68 -18.10
N SER A 232 60.05 -2.28 -19.20
CA SER A 232 60.01 -0.89 -19.71
C SER A 232 58.68 -0.53 -20.36
N LEU A 233 57.94 -1.55 -20.85
CA LEU A 233 56.63 -1.42 -21.47
C LEU A 233 55.46 -1.61 -20.47
N ALA A 234 55.80 -1.84 -19.21
CA ALA A 234 54.81 -1.92 -18.15
C ALA A 234 54.02 -0.61 -18.06
N ARG A 235 52.73 -0.70 -17.70
CA ARG A 235 51.90 0.47 -17.44
C ARG A 235 52.32 1.11 -16.12
N ASP A 236 52.52 2.43 -16.11
CA ASP A 236 52.75 3.20 -14.89
C ASP A 236 51.38 3.37 -14.17
N ASP A 237 51.37 3.44 -12.84
CA ASP A 237 50.17 3.61 -12.02
C ASP A 237 49.44 4.93 -12.30
N SER A 238 50.17 5.93 -12.75
CA SER A 238 49.64 7.25 -13.14
C SER A 238 49.11 7.32 -14.60
N GLU A 239 49.47 6.33 -15.43
CA GLU A 239 49.17 6.31 -16.86
C GLU A 239 47.73 5.79 -17.13
N GLY A 240 46.95 6.57 -17.89
CA GLY A 240 45.61 6.12 -18.32
C GLY A 240 45.68 4.92 -19.27
N GLN A 241 44.64 4.06 -19.25
CA GLN A 241 44.64 2.85 -20.08
C GLN A 241 44.81 3.12 -21.56
N LEU A 242 44.12 4.14 -22.07
CA LEU A 242 44.23 4.53 -23.49
C LEU A 242 45.59 5.09 -23.85
N ALA A 243 46.20 5.90 -22.96
CA ALA A 243 47.55 6.46 -23.17
C ALA A 243 48.58 5.33 -23.21
N TRP A 244 48.48 4.34 -22.32
CA TRP A 244 49.33 3.15 -22.32
C TRP A 244 49.21 2.34 -23.61
N LEU A 245 47.97 2.11 -24.10
CA LEU A 245 47.72 1.41 -25.36
C LEU A 245 48.29 2.15 -26.58
N ALA A 246 48.16 3.50 -26.60
CA ALA A 246 48.73 4.34 -27.65
C ALA A 246 50.29 4.29 -27.64
N ARG A 247 50.92 4.29 -26.47
CA ARG A 247 52.37 4.11 -26.31
C ARG A 247 52.85 2.75 -26.79
N LEU A 248 52.11 1.67 -26.49
CA LEU A 248 52.43 0.34 -26.99
C LEU A 248 52.31 0.25 -28.53
N ALA A 249 51.28 0.88 -29.11
CA ALA A 249 51.10 0.90 -30.54
C ALA A 249 52.24 1.65 -31.25
N SER A 250 52.72 2.81 -30.72
CA SER A 250 53.87 3.54 -31.29
C SER A 250 55.17 2.75 -31.27
N VAL A 251 55.42 1.98 -30.20
CA VAL A 251 56.62 1.12 -30.12
C VAL A 251 56.56 -0.01 -31.11
N ILE A 252 55.40 -0.58 -31.37
CA ILE A 252 55.22 -1.66 -32.36
C ILE A 252 55.38 -1.12 -33.79
N ASP A 253 54.91 0.08 -34.08
CA ASP A 253 55.07 0.72 -35.39
C ASP A 253 56.54 1.11 -35.65
N ASP A 254 57.29 1.61 -34.67
CA ASP A 254 58.72 1.90 -34.76
C ASP A 254 59.54 0.65 -35.04
N ASP A 255 59.24 -0.45 -34.38
CA ASP A 255 59.94 -1.74 -34.57
C ASP A 255 59.63 -2.34 -35.98
N SER A 256 58.42 -2.15 -36.49
CA SER A 256 58.01 -2.55 -37.84
C SER A 256 58.71 -1.68 -38.92
N GLY A 257 58.94 -0.39 -38.65
CA GLY A 257 59.63 0.53 -39.54
C GLY A 257 61.14 0.24 -39.64
N GLN A 258 61.81 -0.14 -38.58
CA GLN A 258 63.23 -0.51 -38.56
C GLN A 258 63.52 -1.88 -39.18
N ASN A 259 62.58 -2.81 -39.15
CA ASN A 259 62.74 -4.13 -39.77
C ASN A 259 62.62 -4.09 -41.33
N SER A 260 62.06 -3.02 -41.91
CA SER A 260 61.99 -2.83 -43.36
C SER A 260 63.32 -2.45 -43.98
N SER A 261 64.32 -1.98 -43.19
CA SER A 261 65.62 -1.51 -43.70
C SER A 261 66.77 -2.52 -43.50
N LYS A 262 66.53 -3.70 -42.86
CA LYS A 262 67.51 -4.75 -42.65
C LYS A 262 67.04 -6.11 -43.15
N HIS A 263 66.79 -6.19 -44.47
CA HIS A 263 66.67 -7.48 -45.12
C HIS A 263 68.08 -7.84 -45.68
N ASN A 264 68.96 -8.36 -44.80
CA ASN A 264 69.98 -9.37 -45.10
C ASN A 264 70.62 -9.84 -43.77
N ASN A 265 70.39 -11.09 -43.53
CA ASN A 265 71.03 -11.99 -42.59
C ASN A 265 70.20 -12.45 -41.37
N ALA A 266 69.96 -13.75 -41.51
CA ALA A 266 69.85 -14.75 -40.46
C ALA A 266 68.49 -14.96 -39.77
N SER A 267 67.78 -15.91 -40.34
CA SER A 267 67.21 -17.04 -39.59
C SER A 267 67.47 -17.05 -38.10
N LYS A 268 66.42 -16.73 -37.35
CA LYS A 268 66.00 -17.30 -36.04
C LYS A 268 65.27 -16.26 -35.24
N LEU A 269 64.00 -16.31 -35.34
CA LEU A 269 63.11 -16.19 -34.20
C LEU A 269 61.66 -16.12 -34.70
N THR A 270 61.01 -17.20 -34.70
CA THR A 270 59.55 -17.34 -34.91
C THR A 270 58.80 -16.62 -33.79
N ALA A 271 58.57 -15.32 -33.94
CA ALA A 271 57.70 -14.54 -33.10
C ALA A 271 56.66 -13.76 -33.91
N SER A 272 56.40 -14.19 -35.18
CA SER A 272 55.47 -13.53 -36.10
C SER A 272 53.99 -13.78 -35.81
N GLY A 273 53.66 -14.67 -34.92
CA GLY A 273 52.25 -14.97 -34.57
C GLY A 273 51.69 -14.05 -33.50
N ASP A 274 52.48 -13.64 -32.53
CA ASP A 274 51.99 -12.88 -31.37
C ASP A 274 51.78 -11.40 -31.65
N SER A 275 52.60 -10.79 -32.52
CA SER A 275 52.50 -9.38 -32.85
C SER A 275 51.21 -9.05 -33.62
N LYS A 276 50.84 -9.86 -34.63
CA LYS A 276 49.58 -9.69 -35.38
C LYS A 276 48.34 -9.90 -34.51
N THR A 277 48.39 -10.86 -33.59
CA THR A 277 47.27 -11.14 -32.68
C THR A 277 47.09 -10.03 -31.66
N VAL A 278 48.17 -9.35 -31.22
CA VAL A 278 48.10 -8.18 -30.36
C VAL A 278 47.53 -6.97 -31.10
N GLN A 279 47.94 -6.74 -32.32
CA GLN A 279 47.47 -5.61 -33.14
C GLN A 279 45.98 -5.70 -33.47
N VAL A 280 45.47 -6.86 -33.89
CA VAL A 280 44.05 -7.13 -34.14
C VAL A 280 43.22 -6.96 -32.88
N LYS A 281 43.74 -7.36 -31.72
CA LYS A 281 43.01 -7.14 -30.45
C LYS A 281 42.98 -5.67 -30.00
N ILE A 282 44.04 -4.88 -30.28
CA ILE A 282 44.08 -3.47 -29.99
C ILE A 282 43.10 -2.70 -30.87
N GLU A 283 43.02 -2.99 -32.17
CA GLU A 283 42.06 -2.38 -33.08
C GLU A 283 40.60 -2.72 -32.71
N GLN A 284 40.32 -3.97 -32.31
CA GLN A 284 38.99 -4.35 -31.85
C GLN A 284 38.56 -3.64 -30.57
N ILE A 285 39.49 -3.30 -29.69
CA ILE A 285 39.22 -2.59 -28.45
C ILE A 285 39.02 -1.08 -28.73
N GLN A 286 39.75 -0.49 -29.70
CA GLN A 286 39.59 0.93 -30.10
C GLN A 286 38.25 1.18 -30.85
N GLN A 287 37.68 0.16 -31.52
CA GLN A 287 36.37 0.27 -32.20
C GLN A 287 35.19 0.02 -31.24
N ALA A 288 35.42 -0.45 -30.01
CA ALA A 288 34.39 -0.73 -29.02
C ALA A 288 34.22 0.36 -27.95
N TYR A 289 35.00 1.44 -28.04
CA TYR A 289 34.91 2.64 -27.22
C TYR A 289 34.63 3.88 -28.13
#